data_cad9cee2cdf1c0e480554f3f3dad9239
#
_entry.id   cad9cee2cdf1c0e480554f3f3dad9239
#
_cell.length_a   1.000
_cell.length_b   1.000
_cell.length_c   1.000
_cell.angle_alpha   90.00
_cell.angle_beta   90.00
_cell.angle_gamma   90.00
#
_symmetry.space_group_name_H-M   'P 1'
#
loop_
_entity.id
_entity.type
_entity.pdbx_description
1 polymer ?
#
loop_
_entity_poly.entity_id
_entity_poly.type
_entity_poly.pdbx_seq_one_letter_code
_entity_poly.pdbx_strand_id
1 'polypeptide(L)'
;HKEYRRQRQMCIRDSRKAEELIQKGLVKVNGKTVTLGDKANPKKDEIIVQGRKLNSSAKSKKYYVMLHKPRGYITTMSDERDRKCVAELIKDFPTRLYPVGRLDRESEGLLLMTNDGAFANEIIHPSHHVAKTYRVTVHPRISEEQLTTLTKGVLVDGRLSSPAGIKVLAQERERTVLEIILEEGRNRQIRKMCEAVGLEVARLKRTAIGPIKLGMLQPGKYRELTPQEMKALANARKKAESRKEETR
;
A
#
# COMPACT_ATOMS: atom_id res chain seq x y z
N HIS A 1 15.69 -17.44 0.03
CA HIS A 1 15.85 -16.20 -0.76
C HIS A 1 14.57 -15.38 -0.94
N LYS A 2 13.37 -15.98 -0.99
CA LYS A 2 12.10 -15.26 -1.24
C LYS A 2 11.54 -14.57 0.02
N GLU A 3 11.70 -15.13 1.19
CA GLU A 3 11.14 -14.59 2.43
C GLU A 3 11.88 -13.36 2.95
N TYR A 4 13.18 -13.32 2.79
CA TYR A 4 14.04 -12.20 3.18
C TYR A 4 13.87 -10.96 2.26
N ARG A 5 13.62 -11.17 0.97
CA ARG A 5 13.25 -10.08 0.03
C ARG A 5 11.88 -9.48 0.32
N ARG A 6 10.95 -10.26 0.91
CA ARG A 6 9.57 -9.83 1.17
C ARG A 6 9.47 -8.85 2.36
N GLN A 7 10.28 -9.02 3.39
CA GLN A 7 10.39 -8.04 4.49
C GLN A 7 11.04 -6.72 4.03
N ARG A 8 11.85 -6.75 2.99
CA ARG A 8 12.56 -5.60 2.43
C ARG A 8 11.64 -4.52 1.85
N GLN A 9 10.46 -4.87 1.37
CA GLN A 9 9.54 -3.91 0.74
C GLN A 9 8.65 -3.14 1.72
N MET A 10 8.47 -3.64 2.93
CA MET A 10 7.59 -3.02 3.91
C MET A 10 8.20 -1.93 4.77
N CYS A 11 9.49 -1.98 4.99
CA CYS A 11 10.18 -1.03 5.83
C CYS A 11 11.61 -0.81 5.37
N ILE A 12 11.79 -0.19 4.21
CA ILE A 12 13.13 0.07 3.62
C ILE A 12 14.06 0.75 4.63
N ARG A 13 13.54 1.62 5.49
CA ARG A 13 14.35 2.31 6.52
C ARG A 13 14.68 1.41 7.70
N ASP A 14 13.74 0.61 8.17
CA ASP A 14 13.99 -0.33 9.30
C ASP A 14 14.86 -1.49 8.83
N SER A 15 14.73 -1.93 7.58
CA SER A 15 15.62 -2.93 6.98
C SER A 15 17.04 -2.39 6.80
N ARG A 16 17.20 -1.15 6.31
CA ARG A 16 18.51 -0.49 6.22
C ARG A 16 19.15 -0.31 7.58
N LYS A 17 18.39 0.12 8.58
CA LYS A 17 18.88 0.25 9.94
C LYS A 17 19.27 -1.10 10.56
N ALA A 18 18.51 -2.16 10.25
CA ALA A 18 18.87 -3.52 10.65
C ALA A 18 20.15 -4.00 9.94
N GLU A 19 20.29 -3.73 8.63
CA GLU A 19 21.50 -4.01 7.86
C GLU A 19 22.70 -3.26 8.44
N GLU A 20 22.56 -1.97 8.79
CA GLU A 20 23.60 -1.17 9.45
C GLU A 20 24.00 -1.75 10.81
N LEU A 21 23.07 -2.23 11.62
CA LEU A 21 23.37 -2.85 12.92
C LEU A 21 24.12 -4.16 12.73
N ILE A 22 23.78 -4.96 11.72
CA ILE A 22 24.49 -6.19 11.37
C ILE A 22 25.92 -5.86 10.90
N GLN A 23 26.08 -4.88 9.99
CA GLN A 23 27.40 -4.43 9.51
C GLN A 23 28.30 -3.90 10.63
N LYS A 24 27.72 -3.24 11.64
CA LYS A 24 28.43 -2.77 12.84
C LYS A 24 28.73 -3.89 13.84
N GLY A 25 28.38 -5.15 13.54
CA GLY A 25 28.63 -6.28 14.44
C GLY A 25 27.75 -6.27 15.72
N LEU A 26 26.68 -5.47 15.73
CA LEU A 26 25.83 -5.28 16.92
C LEU A 26 24.69 -6.30 17.01
N VAL A 27 24.64 -7.28 16.09
CA VAL A 27 23.64 -8.36 16.08
C VAL A 27 24.35 -9.70 16.30
N LYS A 28 23.85 -10.46 17.28
CA LYS A 28 24.33 -11.83 17.56
C LYS A 28 23.18 -12.81 17.49
N VAL A 29 23.44 -14.00 16.97
CA VAL A 29 22.51 -15.13 16.96
C VAL A 29 23.22 -16.30 17.65
N ASN A 30 22.60 -16.83 18.70
CA ASN A 30 23.18 -17.90 19.51
C ASN A 30 24.63 -17.58 19.96
N GLY A 31 24.86 -16.34 20.40
CA GLY A 31 26.16 -15.85 20.86
C GLY A 31 27.17 -15.46 19.77
N LYS A 32 26.95 -15.82 18.50
CA LYS A 32 27.84 -15.50 17.37
C LYS A 32 27.39 -14.21 16.66
N THR A 33 28.35 -13.33 16.36
CA THR A 33 28.08 -12.14 15.53
C THR A 33 27.73 -12.58 14.11
N VAL A 34 26.63 -12.03 13.57
CA VAL A 34 26.12 -12.39 12.24
C VAL A 34 26.48 -11.35 11.20
N THR A 35 26.49 -11.78 9.95
CA THR A 35 26.73 -10.97 8.76
C THR A 35 25.48 -10.84 7.89
N LEU A 36 25.52 -9.96 6.90
CA LEU A 36 24.41 -9.82 5.95
C LEU A 36 24.21 -11.12 5.14
N GLY A 37 23.01 -11.66 5.23
CA GLY A 37 22.64 -12.90 4.55
C GLY A 37 22.49 -14.10 5.47
N ASP A 38 22.97 -14.02 6.70
CA ASP A 38 22.76 -15.06 7.70
C ASP A 38 21.27 -15.25 8.01
N LYS A 39 20.89 -16.49 8.30
CA LYS A 39 19.50 -16.86 8.59
C LYS A 39 19.36 -17.18 10.08
N ALA A 40 18.30 -16.63 10.68
CA ALA A 40 17.91 -16.96 12.04
C ALA A 40 16.44 -17.34 12.11
N ASN A 41 16.12 -18.28 12.98
CA ASN A 41 14.74 -18.63 13.29
C ASN A 41 14.33 -17.97 14.61
N PRO A 42 13.49 -16.91 14.59
CA PRO A 42 13.15 -16.15 15.79
C PRO A 42 12.41 -16.98 16.86
N LYS A 43 11.94 -18.19 16.55
CA LYS A 43 11.29 -19.09 17.50
C LYS A 43 12.28 -20.04 18.20
N LYS A 44 13.45 -20.28 17.58
CA LYS A 44 14.44 -21.27 18.07
C LYS A 44 15.75 -20.61 18.47
N ASP A 45 16.13 -19.54 17.78
CA ASP A 45 17.43 -18.91 17.97
C ASP A 45 17.33 -17.74 18.95
N GLU A 46 18.35 -17.62 19.78
CA GLU A 46 18.51 -16.43 20.61
C GLU A 46 19.11 -15.29 19.79
N ILE A 47 18.35 -14.23 19.63
CA ILE A 47 18.78 -13.06 18.87
C ILE A 47 19.03 -11.91 19.84
N ILE A 48 20.24 -11.36 19.82
CA ILE A 48 20.66 -10.22 20.63
C ILE A 48 21.02 -9.06 19.71
N VAL A 49 20.39 -7.89 19.94
CA VAL A 49 20.67 -6.66 19.19
C VAL A 49 21.11 -5.57 20.16
N GLN A 50 22.30 -5.02 19.96
CA GLN A 50 22.90 -4.02 20.85
C GLN A 50 22.90 -4.46 22.33
N GLY A 51 23.23 -5.72 22.60
CA GLY A 51 23.24 -6.28 23.95
C GLY A 51 21.88 -6.60 24.55
N ARG A 52 20.77 -6.35 23.84
CA ARG A 52 19.41 -6.65 24.29
C ARG A 52 18.85 -7.86 23.57
N LYS A 53 18.36 -8.83 24.32
CA LYS A 53 17.69 -10.00 23.77
C LYS A 53 16.35 -9.61 23.13
N LEU A 54 16.16 -10.00 21.88
CA LEU A 54 14.86 -9.88 21.21
C LEU A 54 13.92 -10.98 21.73
N ASN A 55 12.93 -10.59 22.51
CA ASN A 55 11.89 -11.52 22.95
C ASN A 55 10.92 -11.79 21.79
N SER A 56 11.18 -12.85 21.04
CA SER A 56 10.28 -13.30 19.95
C SER A 56 8.97 -13.92 20.45
N SER A 57 8.87 -14.20 21.75
CA SER A 57 7.73 -14.90 22.36
C SER A 57 6.54 -14.00 22.71
N ALA A 58 6.69 -12.69 22.73
CA ALA A 58 5.54 -11.81 22.88
C ALA A 58 4.74 -11.82 21.56
N LYS A 59 3.65 -12.60 21.49
CA LYS A 59 2.63 -12.47 20.45
C LYS A 59 2.08 -11.04 20.51
N SER A 60 2.77 -10.10 19.86
CA SER A 60 2.27 -8.74 19.77
C SER A 60 0.90 -8.78 19.10
N LYS A 61 -0.10 -8.16 19.73
CA LYS A 61 -1.43 -8.04 19.15
C LYS A 61 -1.30 -7.43 17.76
N LYS A 62 -1.89 -8.07 16.77
CA LYS A 62 -1.92 -7.59 15.40
C LYS A 62 -3.05 -6.59 15.23
N TYR A 63 -2.75 -5.51 14.56
CA TYR A 63 -3.70 -4.44 14.29
C TYR A 63 -3.83 -4.22 12.79
N TYR A 64 -5.04 -4.00 12.34
CA TYR A 64 -5.41 -3.74 10.96
C TYR A 64 -6.29 -2.48 10.94
N VAL A 65 -5.75 -1.40 10.44
CA VAL A 65 -6.31 -0.06 10.57
C VAL A 65 -6.54 0.55 9.20
N MET A 66 -7.69 1.17 9.02
CA MET A 66 -7.99 2.03 7.89
C MET A 66 -7.79 3.48 8.29
N LEU A 67 -6.93 4.19 7.56
CA LEU A 67 -6.69 5.63 7.67
C LEU A 67 -7.25 6.33 6.44
N HIS A 68 -7.98 7.42 6.62
CA HIS A 68 -8.27 8.36 5.54
C HIS A 68 -7.11 9.36 5.42
N LYS A 69 -6.13 9.02 4.57
CA LYS A 69 -5.00 9.90 4.31
C LYS A 69 -5.49 11.20 3.64
N PRO A 70 -5.25 12.38 4.20
CA PRO A 70 -5.56 13.65 3.55
C PRO A 70 -4.59 13.94 2.40
N ARG A 71 -4.99 14.82 1.49
CA ARG A 71 -4.08 15.45 0.52
C ARG A 71 -3.00 16.26 1.27
N GLY A 72 -1.80 16.34 0.71
CA GLY A 72 -0.67 17.08 1.28
C GLY A 72 0.22 16.25 2.21
N TYR A 73 -0.24 15.09 2.69
CA TYR A 73 0.55 14.18 3.53
C TYR A 73 1.31 13.17 2.67
N ILE A 74 2.57 12.90 3.01
CA ILE A 74 3.36 11.83 2.40
C ILE A 74 3.16 10.50 3.13
N THR A 75 3.19 9.40 2.38
CA THR A 75 3.05 8.05 2.96
C THR A 75 4.42 7.55 3.43
N THR A 76 4.83 8.01 4.59
CA THR A 76 6.06 7.58 5.29
C THR A 76 5.85 7.60 6.79
N MET A 77 6.65 6.81 7.52
CA MET A 77 6.68 6.81 8.99
C MET A 77 7.73 7.78 9.56
N SER A 78 8.53 8.39 8.72
CA SER A 78 9.52 9.41 9.11
C SER A 78 9.90 10.20 7.88
N ASP A 79 10.04 11.49 8.03
CA ASP A 79 10.50 12.40 6.98
C ASP A 79 11.65 13.27 7.49
N GLU A 80 12.71 13.36 6.70
CA GLU A 80 13.93 14.12 7.04
C GLU A 80 13.80 15.62 6.70
N ARG A 81 12.72 15.99 5.99
CA ARG A 81 12.45 17.34 5.50
C ARG A 81 11.27 18.00 6.18
N ASP A 82 10.87 17.52 7.35
CA ASP A 82 9.72 18.01 8.14
C ASP A 82 8.40 18.19 7.37
N ARG A 83 8.21 17.39 6.31
CA ARG A 83 6.94 17.40 5.59
C ARG A 83 5.90 16.58 6.34
N LYS A 84 4.66 17.06 6.34
CA LYS A 84 3.54 16.32 6.93
C LYS A 84 3.47 14.88 6.44
N CYS A 85 3.53 13.92 7.34
CA CYS A 85 3.54 12.51 7.02
C CYS A 85 2.43 11.74 7.77
N VAL A 86 2.09 10.55 7.27
CA VAL A 86 1.01 9.74 7.86
C VAL A 86 1.32 9.29 9.29
N ALA A 87 2.58 9.29 9.70
CA ALA A 87 2.97 8.99 11.08
C ALA A 87 2.33 9.94 12.10
N GLU A 88 2.19 11.24 11.74
CA GLU A 88 1.56 12.24 12.59
C GLU A 88 0.09 11.94 12.87
N LEU A 89 -0.60 11.36 11.87
CA LEU A 89 -2.04 11.06 11.95
C LEU A 89 -2.36 9.86 12.85
N ILE A 90 -1.36 9.03 13.15
CA ILE A 90 -1.50 7.82 13.97
C ILE A 90 -0.55 7.80 15.17
N LYS A 91 0.01 8.96 15.54
CA LYS A 91 1.00 9.07 16.63
C LYS A 91 0.49 8.53 17.98
N ASP A 92 -0.82 8.68 18.23
CA ASP A 92 -1.48 8.26 19.47
C ASP A 92 -1.92 6.79 19.45
N PHE A 93 -1.62 6.04 18.37
CA PHE A 93 -1.92 4.61 18.31
C PHE A 93 -0.98 3.81 19.23
N PRO A 94 -1.49 2.83 20.02
CA PRO A 94 -0.73 2.19 21.10
C PRO A 94 0.47 1.34 20.63
N THR A 95 0.59 1.10 19.34
CA THR A 95 1.71 0.36 18.75
C THR A 95 2.13 0.96 17.41
N ARG A 96 3.36 0.72 17.01
CA ARG A 96 3.87 1.18 15.72
C ARG A 96 3.19 0.45 14.57
N LEU A 97 2.56 1.19 13.69
CA LEU A 97 1.94 0.71 12.46
C LEU A 97 2.75 1.15 11.24
N TYR A 98 2.59 0.39 10.15
CA TYR A 98 3.22 0.68 8.86
C TYR A 98 2.17 0.77 7.76
N PRO A 99 2.34 1.64 6.76
CA PRO A 99 1.40 1.74 5.65
C PRO A 99 1.50 0.51 4.74
N VAL A 100 0.35 0.01 4.34
CA VAL A 100 0.17 -1.07 3.36
C VAL A 100 0.08 -0.45 1.96
N GLY A 101 1.22 -0.35 1.29
CA GLY A 101 1.35 0.40 0.05
C GLY A 101 1.42 1.91 0.29
N ARG A 102 1.22 2.66 -0.78
CA ARG A 102 1.40 4.11 -0.76
C ARG A 102 0.26 4.84 -1.47
N LEU A 103 0.05 6.08 -1.08
CA LEU A 103 -0.64 7.13 -1.81
C LEU A 103 0.31 8.32 -1.95
N ASP A 104 0.35 8.94 -3.11
CA ASP A 104 1.17 10.13 -3.35
C ASP A 104 0.72 11.28 -2.44
N ARG A 105 1.58 12.30 -2.29
CA ARG A 105 1.29 13.50 -1.52
C ARG A 105 -0.02 14.17 -1.97
N GLU A 106 -0.20 14.28 -3.29
CA GLU A 106 -1.35 14.91 -3.93
C GLU A 106 -2.60 14.01 -4.01
N SER A 107 -2.50 12.76 -3.55
CA SER A 107 -3.59 11.81 -3.51
C SER A 107 -4.13 11.65 -2.09
N GLU A 108 -5.41 11.33 -1.98
CA GLU A 108 -6.10 11.15 -0.70
C GLU A 108 -6.85 9.83 -0.64
N GLY A 109 -7.42 9.51 0.52
CA GLY A 109 -8.36 8.41 0.68
C GLY A 109 -7.83 7.25 1.48
N LEU A 110 -8.34 6.06 1.20
CA LEU A 110 -8.11 4.86 1.98
C LEU A 110 -6.65 4.41 1.93
N LEU A 111 -6.01 4.38 3.08
CA LEU A 111 -4.71 3.78 3.30
C LEU A 111 -4.82 2.77 4.44
N LEU A 112 -4.43 1.52 4.19
CA LEU A 112 -4.36 0.52 5.24
C LEU A 112 -3.04 0.66 5.99
N MET A 113 -3.10 0.45 7.31
CA MET A 113 -1.96 0.48 8.23
C MET A 113 -1.97 -0.79 9.07
N THR A 114 -0.81 -1.38 9.35
CA THR A 114 -0.72 -2.61 10.15
C THR A 114 0.66 -2.78 10.77
N ASN A 115 0.75 -3.60 11.83
CA ASN A 115 2.00 -4.15 12.34
C ASN A 115 2.23 -5.62 11.89
N ASP A 116 1.35 -6.14 11.02
CA ASP A 116 1.46 -7.49 10.45
C ASP A 116 2.10 -7.46 9.06
N GLY A 117 3.38 -7.82 8.98
CA GLY A 117 4.13 -7.86 7.73
C GLY A 117 3.60 -8.83 6.70
N ALA A 118 3.10 -9.97 7.13
CA ALA A 118 2.54 -10.97 6.23
C ALA A 118 1.28 -10.41 5.55
N PHE A 119 0.35 -9.86 6.34
CA PHE A 119 -0.85 -9.22 5.83
C PHE A 119 -0.53 -8.10 4.83
N ALA A 120 0.40 -7.20 5.18
CA ALA A 120 0.73 -6.11 4.27
C ALA A 120 1.29 -6.61 2.94
N ASN A 121 2.18 -7.62 2.97
CA ASN A 121 2.71 -8.22 1.75
C ASN A 121 1.60 -8.84 0.89
N GLU A 122 0.64 -9.51 1.51
CA GLU A 122 -0.52 -10.10 0.84
C GLU A 122 -1.37 -9.07 0.09
N ILE A 123 -1.50 -7.85 0.62
CA ILE A 123 -2.29 -6.78 -0.02
C ILE A 123 -1.50 -6.05 -1.12
N ILE A 124 -0.18 -5.90 -0.94
CA ILE A 124 0.66 -5.09 -1.85
C ILE A 124 1.16 -5.91 -3.03
N HIS A 125 1.39 -7.21 -2.84
CA HIS A 125 2.08 -8.01 -3.84
C HIS A 125 1.29 -8.08 -5.16
N PRO A 126 1.92 -7.79 -6.29
CA PRO A 126 1.24 -7.73 -7.60
C PRO A 126 0.52 -9.03 -7.98
N SER A 127 1.01 -10.19 -7.50
CA SER A 127 0.41 -11.49 -7.81
C SER A 127 -0.97 -11.71 -7.19
N HIS A 128 -1.34 -10.94 -6.16
CA HIS A 128 -2.63 -11.11 -5.49
C HIS A 128 -3.75 -10.24 -6.07
N HIS A 129 -3.44 -9.34 -7.01
CA HIS A 129 -4.41 -8.53 -7.77
C HIS A 129 -5.56 -7.92 -6.95
N VAL A 130 -5.28 -7.50 -5.71
CA VAL A 130 -6.29 -6.83 -4.90
C VAL A 130 -6.66 -5.51 -5.57
N ALA A 131 -7.87 -5.43 -6.09
CA ALA A 131 -8.38 -4.25 -6.80
C ALA A 131 -8.38 -3.01 -5.90
N LYS A 132 -8.01 -1.86 -6.46
CA LYS A 132 -8.09 -0.55 -5.81
C LYS A 132 -9.01 0.32 -6.63
N THR A 133 -10.04 0.86 -5.99
CA THR A 133 -11.02 1.74 -6.62
C THR A 133 -10.69 3.19 -6.30
N TYR A 134 -10.71 4.02 -7.34
CA TYR A 134 -10.38 5.44 -7.23
C TYR A 134 -11.51 6.29 -7.80
N ARG A 135 -11.83 7.39 -7.11
CA ARG A 135 -12.60 8.49 -7.65
C ARG A 135 -11.63 9.55 -8.16
N VAL A 136 -11.72 9.86 -9.44
CA VAL A 136 -10.76 10.70 -10.17
C VAL A 136 -11.51 11.86 -10.80
N THR A 137 -11.13 13.09 -10.49
CA THR A 137 -11.65 14.28 -11.20
C THR A 137 -10.61 14.71 -12.23
N VAL A 138 -11.02 14.79 -13.48
CA VAL A 138 -10.17 15.16 -14.60
C VAL A 138 -10.65 16.44 -15.28
N HIS A 139 -9.72 17.17 -15.86
CA HIS A 139 -9.90 18.33 -16.74
C HIS A 139 -9.08 18.13 -18.03
N PRO A 140 -9.55 18.67 -19.18
CA PRO A 140 -10.91 19.10 -19.43
C PRO A 140 -11.91 17.95 -19.32
N ARG A 141 -13.17 18.21 -19.67
CA ARG A 141 -14.19 17.16 -19.80
C ARG A 141 -13.71 16.06 -20.75
N ILE A 142 -13.82 14.79 -20.32
CA ILE A 142 -13.40 13.64 -21.13
C ILE A 142 -14.31 13.46 -22.35
N SER A 143 -13.72 13.19 -23.50
CA SER A 143 -14.42 12.75 -24.69
C SER A 143 -14.67 11.24 -24.70
N GLU A 144 -15.58 10.78 -25.56
CA GLU A 144 -15.83 9.34 -25.73
C GLU A 144 -14.61 8.60 -26.30
N GLU A 145 -13.84 9.24 -27.17
CA GLU A 145 -12.61 8.71 -27.74
C GLU A 145 -11.53 8.53 -26.65
N GLN A 146 -11.32 9.55 -25.82
CA GLN A 146 -10.40 9.47 -24.68
C GLN A 146 -10.81 8.38 -23.69
N LEU A 147 -12.12 8.27 -23.38
CA LEU A 147 -12.63 7.24 -22.48
C LEU A 147 -12.41 5.84 -23.07
N THR A 148 -12.66 5.66 -24.35
CA THR A 148 -12.43 4.41 -25.07
C THR A 148 -10.94 4.02 -25.04
N THR A 149 -10.06 4.99 -25.30
CA THR A 149 -8.60 4.79 -25.28
C THR A 149 -8.13 4.39 -23.88
N LEU A 150 -8.58 5.09 -22.84
CA LEU A 150 -8.27 4.71 -21.45
C LEU A 150 -8.75 3.31 -21.10
N THR A 151 -9.93 2.91 -21.57
CA THR A 151 -10.52 1.60 -21.29
C THR A 151 -9.75 0.47 -21.98
N LYS A 152 -9.32 0.71 -23.23
CA LYS A 152 -8.48 -0.26 -23.97
C LYS A 152 -7.07 -0.38 -23.36
N GLY A 153 -6.61 0.67 -22.69
CA GLY A 153 -5.29 0.77 -22.09
C GLY A 153 -4.37 1.70 -22.86
N VAL A 154 -3.45 2.30 -22.13
CA VAL A 154 -2.46 3.24 -22.62
C VAL A 154 -1.05 2.83 -22.21
N LEU A 155 -0.05 3.22 -22.98
CA LEU A 155 1.35 2.99 -22.61
C LEU A 155 1.75 3.93 -21.49
N VAL A 156 2.20 3.34 -20.39
CA VAL A 156 2.75 4.06 -19.24
C VAL A 156 4.13 3.47 -18.93
N ASP A 157 5.15 4.30 -19.02
CA ASP A 157 6.55 3.90 -18.81
C ASP A 157 6.93 2.66 -19.67
N GLY A 158 6.52 2.67 -20.95
CA GLY A 158 6.81 1.60 -21.93
C GLY A 158 6.01 0.30 -21.74
N ARG A 159 5.00 0.28 -20.87
CA ARG A 159 4.15 -0.90 -20.64
C ARG A 159 2.68 -0.53 -20.74
N LEU A 160 1.92 -1.40 -21.39
CA LEU A 160 0.46 -1.23 -21.43
C LEU A 160 -0.11 -1.24 -20.02
N SER A 161 -0.93 -0.24 -19.73
CA SER A 161 -1.66 -0.09 -18.47
C SER A 161 -3.14 -0.05 -18.79
N SER A 162 -3.85 -1.10 -18.42
CA SER A 162 -5.28 -1.23 -18.63
C SER A 162 -5.99 -1.26 -17.28
N PRO A 163 -7.03 -0.44 -17.08
CA PRO A 163 -7.84 -0.54 -15.88
C PRO A 163 -8.73 -1.79 -15.93
N ALA A 164 -9.01 -2.37 -14.77
CA ALA A 164 -10.01 -3.42 -14.64
C ALA A 164 -11.44 -2.90 -14.83
N GLY A 165 -11.63 -1.58 -14.77
CA GLY A 165 -12.88 -0.92 -15.09
C GLY A 165 -12.77 0.59 -15.00
N ILE A 166 -13.51 1.28 -15.87
CA ILE A 166 -13.72 2.73 -15.82
C ILE A 166 -15.23 3.01 -15.94
N LYS A 167 -15.70 3.93 -15.09
CA LYS A 167 -17.09 4.41 -15.12
C LYS A 167 -17.12 5.92 -14.97
N VAL A 168 -17.92 6.60 -15.78
CA VAL A 168 -18.23 8.01 -15.59
C VAL A 168 -19.28 8.14 -14.48
N LEU A 169 -18.94 8.85 -13.40
CA LEU A 169 -19.82 9.09 -12.26
C LEU A 169 -20.60 10.41 -12.41
N ALA A 170 -19.95 11.43 -12.95
CA ALA A 170 -20.53 12.73 -13.21
C ALA A 170 -19.77 13.42 -14.33
N GLN A 171 -20.48 14.21 -15.14
CA GLN A 171 -19.90 14.96 -16.22
C GLN A 171 -20.46 16.39 -16.18
N GLU A 172 -19.56 17.36 -16.09
CA GLU A 172 -19.86 18.78 -16.07
C GLU A 172 -19.23 19.46 -17.30
N ARG A 173 -19.46 20.75 -17.46
CA ARG A 173 -18.98 21.50 -18.63
C ARG A 173 -17.46 21.39 -18.80
N GLU A 174 -16.70 21.57 -17.71
CA GLU A 174 -15.24 21.70 -17.74
C GLU A 174 -14.50 20.49 -17.11
N ARG A 175 -15.24 19.55 -16.50
CA ARG A 175 -14.64 18.42 -15.80
C ARG A 175 -15.48 17.16 -15.86
N THR A 176 -14.81 16.04 -15.63
CA THR A 176 -15.48 14.74 -15.46
C THR A 176 -14.99 14.05 -14.18
N VAL A 177 -15.90 13.39 -13.48
CA VAL A 177 -15.59 12.54 -12.36
C VAL A 177 -15.69 11.08 -12.81
N LEU A 178 -14.59 10.36 -12.71
CA LEU A 178 -14.48 8.95 -13.08
C LEU A 178 -14.34 8.08 -11.84
N GLU A 179 -14.85 6.86 -11.91
CA GLU A 179 -14.43 5.76 -11.09
C GLU A 179 -13.46 4.89 -11.91
N ILE A 180 -12.26 4.66 -11.39
CA ILE A 180 -11.23 3.83 -12.04
C ILE A 180 -10.85 2.71 -11.09
N ILE A 181 -10.87 1.47 -11.58
CA ILE A 181 -10.48 0.28 -10.84
C ILE A 181 -9.17 -0.24 -11.41
N LEU A 182 -8.16 -0.39 -10.56
CA LEU A 182 -6.86 -0.97 -10.90
C LEU A 182 -6.56 -2.20 -10.05
N GLU A 183 -6.06 -3.25 -10.64
CA GLU A 183 -5.53 -4.44 -9.95
C GLU A 183 -4.03 -4.37 -9.71
N GLU A 184 -3.36 -3.48 -10.40
CA GLU A 184 -1.94 -3.16 -10.23
C GLU A 184 -1.73 -1.82 -9.49
N GLY A 185 -0.48 -1.43 -9.24
CA GLY A 185 -0.17 -0.18 -8.53
C GLY A 185 1.20 0.35 -8.91
N ARG A 186 1.37 0.84 -10.16
CA ARG A 186 2.60 1.48 -10.61
C ARG A 186 2.69 2.92 -10.10
N ASN A 187 3.90 3.46 -10.16
CA ASN A 187 4.13 4.85 -9.75
C ASN A 187 3.28 5.83 -10.54
N ARG A 188 2.41 6.59 -9.84
CA ARG A 188 1.51 7.63 -10.39
C ARG A 188 0.67 7.16 -11.59
N GLN A 189 0.32 5.88 -11.63
CA GLN A 189 -0.27 5.21 -12.80
C GLN A 189 -1.49 5.93 -13.35
N ILE A 190 -2.50 6.22 -12.55
CA ILE A 190 -3.73 6.91 -13.01
C ILE A 190 -3.41 8.29 -13.60
N ARG A 191 -2.49 9.05 -12.99
CA ARG A 191 -2.10 10.37 -13.50
C ARG A 191 -1.42 10.26 -14.86
N LYS A 192 -0.51 9.32 -15.02
CA LYS A 192 0.17 9.05 -16.29
C LYS A 192 -0.79 8.53 -17.36
N MET A 193 -1.74 7.67 -16.99
CA MET A 193 -2.78 7.20 -17.91
C MET A 193 -3.65 8.36 -18.42
N CYS A 194 -4.10 9.24 -17.54
CA CYS A 194 -4.89 10.42 -17.91
C CYS A 194 -4.06 11.39 -18.78
N GLU A 195 -2.83 11.66 -18.40
CA GLU A 195 -1.90 12.51 -19.16
C GLU A 195 -1.66 11.99 -20.58
N ALA A 196 -1.53 10.67 -20.76
CA ALA A 196 -1.34 10.03 -22.06
C ALA A 196 -2.50 10.25 -23.04
N VAL A 197 -3.68 10.61 -22.54
CA VAL A 197 -4.86 10.97 -23.36
C VAL A 197 -5.20 12.47 -23.27
N GLY A 198 -4.26 13.30 -22.77
CA GLY A 198 -4.45 14.75 -22.70
C GLY A 198 -5.37 15.24 -21.59
N LEU A 199 -5.53 14.47 -20.51
CA LEU A 199 -6.33 14.84 -19.34
C LEU A 199 -5.43 15.14 -18.13
N GLU A 200 -5.77 16.19 -17.38
CA GLU A 200 -5.15 16.52 -16.11
C GLU A 200 -5.99 15.98 -14.95
N VAL A 201 -5.33 15.33 -13.97
CA VAL A 201 -5.98 14.85 -12.76
C VAL A 201 -5.95 15.92 -11.67
N ALA A 202 -7.07 16.59 -11.47
CA ALA A 202 -7.24 17.61 -10.42
C ALA A 202 -7.39 16.99 -9.03
N ARG A 203 -8.11 15.87 -8.92
CA ARG A 203 -8.31 15.18 -7.64
C ARG A 203 -8.25 13.66 -7.83
N LEU A 204 -7.55 12.99 -6.90
CA LEU A 204 -7.43 11.54 -6.89
C LEU A 204 -7.68 11.02 -5.48
N LYS A 205 -8.78 10.30 -5.30
CA LYS A 205 -9.18 9.73 -4.02
C LYS A 205 -9.34 8.21 -4.13
N ARG A 206 -8.57 7.44 -3.37
CA ARG A 206 -8.79 6.00 -3.26
C ARG A 206 -9.98 5.73 -2.35
N THR A 207 -11.04 5.17 -2.90
CA THR A 207 -12.31 4.93 -2.20
C THR A 207 -12.43 3.51 -1.67
N ALA A 208 -11.72 2.54 -2.27
CA ALA A 208 -11.73 1.17 -1.78
C ALA A 208 -10.42 0.42 -2.05
N ILE A 209 -10.16 -0.63 -1.28
CA ILE A 209 -9.15 -1.67 -1.49
C ILE A 209 -9.85 -3.02 -1.35
N GLY A 210 -10.02 -3.74 -2.45
CA GLY A 210 -10.88 -4.92 -2.51
C GLY A 210 -12.27 -4.59 -1.97
N PRO A 211 -12.81 -5.38 -1.03
CA PRO A 211 -14.12 -5.14 -0.44
C PRO A 211 -14.14 -4.01 0.61
N ILE A 212 -12.96 -3.53 1.05
CA ILE A 212 -12.87 -2.50 2.09
C ILE A 212 -13.16 -1.14 1.49
N LYS A 213 -14.23 -0.50 1.93
CA LYS A 213 -14.66 0.83 1.48
C LYS A 213 -14.32 1.89 2.51
N LEU A 214 -13.84 3.05 2.05
CA LEU A 214 -13.54 4.19 2.91
C LEU A 214 -14.77 4.69 3.69
N GLY A 215 -15.94 4.65 3.04
CA GLY A 215 -17.20 5.11 3.65
C GLY A 215 -17.14 6.58 4.06
N MET A 216 -17.72 6.86 5.23
CA MET A 216 -17.84 8.22 5.82
C MET A 216 -16.66 8.60 6.72
N LEU A 217 -15.58 7.81 6.74
CA LEU A 217 -14.41 8.15 7.55
C LEU A 217 -13.84 9.50 7.11
N GLN A 218 -13.75 10.43 8.05
CA GLN A 218 -13.29 11.80 7.77
C GLN A 218 -11.79 11.85 7.47
N PRO A 219 -11.31 12.81 6.64
CA PRO A 219 -9.89 13.00 6.39
C PRO A 219 -9.07 13.16 7.68
N GLY A 220 -7.94 12.48 7.76
CA GLY A 220 -7.06 12.46 8.94
C GLY A 220 -7.50 11.52 10.05
N LYS A 221 -8.69 10.93 9.96
CA LYS A 221 -9.17 9.96 10.96
C LYS A 221 -8.86 8.53 10.55
N TYR A 222 -8.78 7.66 11.56
CA TYR A 222 -8.56 6.23 11.37
C TYR A 222 -9.51 5.41 12.24
N ARG A 223 -9.69 4.16 11.88
CA ARG A 223 -10.36 3.13 12.70
C ARG A 223 -9.78 1.76 12.43
N GLU A 224 -9.96 0.84 13.35
CA GLU A 224 -9.65 -0.57 13.08
C GLU A 224 -10.63 -1.16 12.06
N LEU A 225 -10.17 -2.15 11.29
CA LEU A 225 -11.00 -2.96 10.43
C LEU A 225 -11.85 -3.89 11.28
N THR A 226 -13.12 -4.04 10.90
CA THR A 226 -14.02 -4.99 11.56
C THR A 226 -13.64 -6.44 11.20
N PRO A 227 -14.01 -7.44 12.04
CA PRO A 227 -13.82 -8.85 11.70
C PRO A 227 -14.50 -9.25 10.37
N GLN A 228 -15.63 -8.64 10.05
CA GLN A 228 -16.35 -8.86 8.79
C GLN A 228 -15.53 -8.33 7.59
N GLU A 229 -14.97 -7.13 7.70
CA GLU A 229 -14.08 -6.57 6.67
C GLU A 229 -12.83 -7.43 6.46
N MET A 230 -12.22 -7.92 7.53
CA MET A 230 -11.07 -8.83 7.46
C MET A 230 -11.43 -10.14 6.76
N LYS A 231 -12.58 -10.74 7.09
CA LYS A 231 -13.08 -11.96 6.44
C LYS A 231 -13.38 -11.71 4.95
N ALA A 232 -14.03 -10.60 4.62
CA ALA A 232 -14.31 -10.22 3.24
C ALA A 232 -13.04 -10.05 2.41
N LEU A 233 -12.01 -9.41 2.98
CA LEU A 233 -10.73 -9.22 2.32
C LEU A 233 -9.99 -10.55 2.07
N ALA A 234 -10.01 -11.46 3.04
CA ALA A 234 -9.44 -12.80 2.90
C ALA A 234 -10.16 -13.60 1.78
N ASN A 235 -11.48 -13.52 1.71
CA ASN A 235 -12.28 -14.20 0.67
C ASN A 235 -12.02 -13.61 -0.72
N ALA A 236 -11.91 -12.28 -0.83
CA ALA A 236 -11.61 -11.63 -2.11
C ALA A 236 -10.24 -12.05 -2.67
N ARG A 237 -9.25 -12.27 -1.80
CA ARG A 237 -7.94 -12.79 -2.18
C ARG A 237 -8.01 -14.21 -2.73
N LYS A 238 -8.65 -15.12 -2.00
CA LYS A 238 -8.81 -16.52 -2.44
C LYS A 238 -9.45 -16.60 -3.83
N LYS A 239 -10.49 -15.78 -4.06
CA LYS A 239 -11.16 -15.71 -5.36
C LYS A 239 -10.26 -15.16 -6.48
N ALA A 240 -9.36 -14.24 -6.17
CA ALA A 240 -8.38 -13.72 -7.14
C ALA A 240 -7.29 -14.75 -7.48
N GLU A 241 -6.91 -15.59 -6.51
CA GLU A 241 -5.96 -16.70 -6.71
C GLU A 241 -6.57 -17.82 -7.59
N SER A 242 -7.82 -18.25 -7.30
CA SER A 242 -8.51 -19.31 -8.07
C SER A 242 -8.73 -18.93 -9.54
N ARG A 243 -9.08 -17.68 -9.84
CA ARG A 243 -9.22 -17.20 -11.23
C ARG A 243 -7.95 -17.31 -12.07
N LYS A 244 -6.78 -17.31 -11.44
CA LYS A 244 -5.50 -17.47 -12.14
C LYS A 244 -5.17 -18.92 -12.47
N GLU A 245 -5.58 -19.84 -11.63
CA GLU A 245 -5.37 -21.27 -11.87
C GLU A 245 -6.24 -21.74 -13.04
N GLU A 246 -7.44 -21.15 -13.22
CA GLU A 246 -8.34 -21.45 -14.34
C GLU A 246 -7.87 -20.84 -15.69
N THR A 247 -6.99 -19.83 -15.65
CA THR A 247 -6.53 -19.11 -16.87
C THR A 247 -5.12 -19.57 -17.32
N ARG A 248 -4.55 -20.57 -16.66
CA ARG A 248 -3.26 -21.20 -16.99
C ARG A 248 -3.45 -22.56 -17.65
#